data_5c34e6e8d72cc26fbcbe88e3b20f556f
#
_entry.id   5c34e6e8d72cc26fbcbe88e3b20f556f
#
_cell.length_a   1.000
_cell.length_b   1.000
_cell.length_c   1.000
_cell.angle_alpha   90.00
_cell.angle_beta   90.00
_cell.angle_gamma   90.00
#
_symmetry.space_group_name_H-M   'P 1'
#
loop_
_entity.id
_entity.type
_entity.pdbx_description
1 polymer ?
#
loop_
_entity_poly.entity_id
_entity_poly.type
_entity_poly.pdbx_seq_one_letter_code
_entity_poly.pdbx_strand_id
1 'polypeptide(L)'
;EIWPSADKLSFTLNRFLRNTAPVLAMGDQRTNQWSVNGRGNVWDDQPLLDLNQDGIGDDPVQYKSSLYKLIQENELVYMFLSSPSISIYERINLLLNRQNMMVQDSYPLIGDHARFPYGGLAWLLLPAAGMGLWYGRRRIR
;
A
#
# COMPACT_ATOMS: atom_id res chain seq x y z
N GLU A 1 16.98 -2.56 4.09
CA GLU A 1 17.89 -1.93 3.13
C GLU A 1 18.40 -2.96 2.14
N ILE A 2 18.33 -2.68 0.84
CA ILE A 2 18.78 -3.59 -0.23
C ILE A 2 19.90 -2.90 -1.00
N TRP A 3 21.07 -3.51 -1.00
CA TRP A 3 22.27 -2.99 -1.67
C TRP A 3 22.26 -3.26 -3.17
N PRO A 4 22.99 -2.51 -3.99
CA PRO A 4 23.04 -2.68 -5.45
C PRO A 4 23.49 -4.07 -5.92
N SER A 5 24.31 -4.73 -5.10
CA SER A 5 24.81 -6.10 -5.37
C SER A 5 23.81 -7.20 -5.02
N ALA A 6 22.69 -6.84 -4.38
CA ALA A 6 21.65 -7.79 -4.01
C ALA A 6 20.61 -7.88 -5.12
N ASP A 7 20.87 -8.70 -6.12
CA ASP A 7 19.98 -8.94 -7.25
C ASP A 7 19.41 -10.37 -7.24
N LYS A 8 18.35 -10.58 -8.04
CA LYS A 8 17.65 -11.87 -8.16
C LYS A 8 17.15 -12.45 -6.84
N LEU A 9 16.86 -11.58 -5.88
CA LEU A 9 16.27 -11.96 -4.60
C LEU A 9 14.76 -12.10 -4.73
N SER A 10 14.20 -13.00 -3.93
CA SER A 10 12.75 -13.18 -3.81
C SER A 10 12.29 -12.83 -2.39
N PHE A 11 11.35 -11.90 -2.30
CA PHE A 11 10.72 -11.47 -1.06
C PHE A 11 9.25 -11.87 -1.12
N THR A 12 8.87 -12.88 -0.36
CA THR A 12 7.48 -13.35 -0.29
C THR A 12 7.15 -13.78 1.14
N LEU A 13 5.88 -13.66 1.52
CA LEU A 13 5.37 -14.01 2.84
C LEU A 13 6.00 -13.23 4.01
N ASN A 14 6.59 -12.07 3.73
CA ASN A 14 7.08 -11.17 4.77
C ASN A 14 5.96 -10.22 5.23
N ARG A 15 6.17 -9.61 6.39
CA ARG A 15 5.28 -8.56 6.92
C ARG A 15 6.09 -7.28 7.13
N PHE A 16 5.75 -6.24 6.40
CA PHE A 16 6.34 -4.91 6.50
C PHE A 16 5.41 -4.04 7.34
N LEU A 17 5.68 -3.95 8.64
CA LEU A 17 4.80 -3.29 9.61
C LEU A 17 5.50 -2.11 10.26
N ARG A 18 4.81 -0.96 10.32
CA ARG A 18 5.24 0.27 11.02
C ARG A 18 6.65 0.72 10.63
N ASN A 19 6.97 0.62 9.35
CA ASN A 19 8.23 1.11 8.83
C ASN A 19 8.09 2.57 8.41
N THR A 20 9.05 3.42 8.76
CA THR A 20 9.08 4.82 8.29
C THR A 20 9.30 4.89 6.78
N ALA A 21 10.10 3.96 6.25
CA ALA A 21 10.24 3.69 4.83
C ALA A 21 10.22 2.16 4.68
N PRO A 22 9.22 1.59 4.02
CA PRO A 22 9.04 0.14 3.99
C PRO A 22 10.20 -0.56 3.30
N VAL A 23 10.74 0.05 2.24
CA VAL A 23 11.90 -0.45 1.53
C VAL A 23 12.78 0.70 1.09
N LEU A 24 14.05 0.63 1.44
CA LEU A 24 15.09 1.46 0.86
C LEU A 24 15.95 0.54 -0.02
N ALA A 25 15.82 0.70 -1.32
CA ALA A 25 16.52 -0.11 -2.28
C ALA A 25 17.46 0.77 -3.12
N MET A 26 18.70 0.35 -3.24
CA MET A 26 19.72 1.00 -4.06
C MET A 26 19.99 0.19 -5.34
N GLY A 27 20.25 0.87 -6.43
CA GLY A 27 20.51 0.25 -7.73
C GLY A 27 19.25 -0.19 -8.48
N ASP A 28 19.43 -1.04 -9.49
CA ASP A 28 18.34 -1.54 -10.31
C ASP A 28 17.64 -2.72 -9.62
N GLN A 29 16.44 -2.50 -9.14
CA GLN A 29 15.64 -3.48 -8.41
C GLN A 29 14.74 -4.34 -9.29
N ARG A 30 14.81 -4.19 -10.62
CA ARG A 30 13.95 -4.92 -11.56
C ARG A 30 14.16 -6.42 -11.57
N THR A 31 15.31 -6.88 -11.09
CA THR A 31 15.66 -8.31 -11.00
C THR A 31 15.13 -8.98 -9.73
N ASN A 32 14.74 -8.20 -8.72
CA ASN A 32 14.18 -8.73 -7.47
C ASN A 32 12.68 -8.99 -7.63
N GLN A 33 12.23 -10.10 -7.07
CA GLN A 33 10.83 -10.53 -7.08
C GLN A 33 10.19 -10.26 -5.72
N TRP A 34 9.07 -9.56 -5.72
CA TRP A 34 8.32 -9.22 -4.51
C TRP A 34 7.08 -10.08 -4.31
N SER A 35 6.84 -11.00 -5.23
CA SER A 35 5.83 -12.04 -5.13
C SER A 35 6.27 -13.27 -5.91
N VAL A 36 5.94 -14.47 -5.40
CA VAL A 36 6.26 -15.75 -6.00
C VAL A 36 5.03 -16.65 -5.92
N ASN A 37 4.71 -17.35 -7.01
CA ASN A 37 3.59 -18.27 -7.09
C ASN A 37 2.25 -17.65 -6.65
N GLY A 38 2.00 -16.40 -7.04
CA GLY A 38 0.76 -15.70 -6.70
C GLY A 38 0.65 -15.26 -5.23
N ARG A 39 1.76 -15.19 -4.50
CA ARG A 39 1.81 -14.70 -3.11
C ARG A 39 2.94 -13.73 -2.91
N GLY A 40 2.63 -12.57 -2.40
CA GLY A 40 3.57 -11.51 -2.07
C GLY A 40 3.73 -11.31 -0.57
N ASN A 41 3.66 -10.07 -0.11
CA ASN A 41 3.94 -9.67 1.25
C ASN A 41 2.77 -8.89 1.86
N VAL A 42 2.77 -8.75 3.18
CA VAL A 42 1.83 -7.89 3.92
C VAL A 42 2.45 -6.51 4.08
N TRP A 43 1.70 -5.47 3.70
CA TRP A 43 2.08 -4.06 3.77
C TRP A 43 1.05 -3.29 4.60
N ASP A 44 1.42 -2.72 5.74
CA ASP A 44 0.46 -2.07 6.64
C ASP A 44 0.19 -0.60 6.31
N ASP A 45 1.05 0.00 5.48
CA ASP A 45 0.95 1.40 5.06
C ASP A 45 0.16 1.59 3.75
N GLN A 46 -0.25 0.49 3.10
CA GLN A 46 -1.02 0.53 1.85
C GLN A 46 -2.43 -0.01 2.08
N PRO A 47 -3.47 0.80 1.80
CA PRO A 47 -4.84 0.30 1.79
C PRO A 47 -5.01 -0.65 0.60
N LEU A 48 -5.29 -1.91 0.88
CA LEU A 48 -5.51 -2.94 -0.13
C LEU A 48 -6.99 -3.27 -0.24
N LEU A 49 -7.44 -3.42 -1.48
CA LEU A 49 -8.78 -3.89 -1.80
C LEU A 49 -8.71 -5.38 -2.14
N ASP A 50 -9.65 -6.16 -1.61
CA ASP A 50 -9.81 -7.59 -1.86
C ASP A 50 -11.30 -7.87 -2.07
N LEU A 51 -11.75 -7.80 -3.30
CA LEU A 51 -13.16 -7.92 -3.68
C LEU A 51 -13.62 -9.37 -3.69
N ASN A 52 -12.73 -10.27 -4.05
CA ASN A 52 -13.02 -11.70 -4.15
C ASN A 52 -12.81 -12.46 -2.83
N GLN A 53 -12.25 -11.80 -1.81
CA GLN A 53 -12.01 -12.31 -0.46
C GLN A 53 -11.08 -13.54 -0.41
N ASP A 54 -10.10 -13.59 -1.33
CA ASP A 54 -9.11 -14.66 -1.37
C ASP A 54 -7.89 -14.39 -0.46
N GLY A 55 -7.84 -13.20 0.15
CA GLY A 55 -6.76 -12.78 1.04
C GLY A 55 -5.56 -12.17 0.29
N ILE A 56 -5.73 -11.91 -1.01
CA ILE A 56 -4.75 -11.24 -1.87
C ILE A 56 -5.36 -9.92 -2.34
N GLY A 57 -4.59 -8.84 -2.32
CA GLY A 57 -5.06 -7.56 -2.83
C GLY A 57 -5.21 -7.58 -4.35
N ASP A 58 -6.32 -7.03 -4.84
CA ASP A 58 -6.63 -6.95 -6.27
C ASP A 58 -5.70 -5.97 -7.02
N ASP A 59 -5.15 -5.00 -6.29
CA ASP A 59 -4.21 -4.01 -6.82
C ASP A 59 -2.77 -4.29 -6.35
N PRO A 60 -1.76 -4.12 -7.22
CA PRO A 60 -0.37 -4.32 -6.85
C PRO A 60 0.11 -3.20 -5.90
N VAL A 61 0.90 -3.55 -4.91
CA VAL A 61 1.63 -2.57 -4.10
C VAL A 61 2.85 -2.08 -4.87
N GLN A 62 2.99 -0.77 -4.95
CA GLN A 62 4.09 -0.11 -5.65
C GLN A 62 4.73 0.96 -4.78
N TYR A 63 6.04 0.87 -4.61
CA TYR A 63 6.84 1.95 -4.02
C TYR A 63 7.76 2.54 -5.06
N LYS A 64 7.70 3.86 -5.17
CA LYS A 64 8.53 4.67 -6.05
C LYS A 64 9.29 5.67 -5.22
N SER A 65 10.56 5.90 -5.54
CA SER A 65 11.38 6.92 -4.88
C SER A 65 12.40 7.50 -5.83
N SER A 66 12.80 8.73 -5.56
CA SER A 66 13.93 9.40 -6.20
C SER A 66 15.17 9.43 -5.29
N LEU A 67 15.04 8.98 -4.05
CA LEU A 67 16.11 9.08 -3.03
C LEU A 67 17.30 8.19 -3.33
N TYR A 68 17.10 7.05 -3.98
CA TYR A 68 18.19 6.10 -4.23
C TYR A 68 19.37 6.77 -4.95
N LYS A 69 19.08 7.61 -5.97
CA LYS A 69 20.10 8.31 -6.73
C LYS A 69 20.83 9.34 -5.86
N LEU A 70 20.08 10.08 -5.05
CA LEU A 70 20.63 11.07 -4.15
C LEU A 70 21.55 10.44 -3.10
N ILE A 71 21.16 9.28 -2.55
CA ILE A 71 21.96 8.52 -1.59
C ILE A 71 23.21 7.93 -2.26
N GLN A 72 23.10 7.44 -3.48
CA GLN A 72 24.24 6.92 -4.23
C GLN A 72 25.29 8.00 -4.51
N GLU A 73 24.86 9.23 -4.76
CA GLU A 73 25.74 10.37 -4.97
C GLU A 73 26.34 10.90 -3.65
N ASN A 74 25.62 10.78 -2.53
CA ASN A 74 26.06 11.28 -1.23
C ASN A 74 25.43 10.49 -0.08
N GLU A 75 26.21 9.61 0.56
CA GLU A 75 25.78 8.78 1.68
C GLU A 75 25.29 9.59 2.91
N LEU A 76 25.73 10.83 3.08
CA LEU A 76 25.30 11.68 4.20
C LEU A 76 23.78 11.97 4.14
N VAL A 77 23.15 11.79 3.00
CA VAL A 77 21.69 11.92 2.84
C VAL A 77 20.92 11.00 3.81
N TYR A 78 21.51 9.86 4.20
CA TYR A 78 20.90 8.98 5.20
C TYR A 78 20.57 9.69 6.52
N MET A 79 21.41 10.62 6.93
CA MET A 79 21.20 11.37 8.17
C MET A 79 19.98 12.30 8.10
N PHE A 80 19.52 12.62 6.88
CA PHE A 80 18.44 13.58 6.63
C PHE A 80 17.16 12.96 6.11
N LEU A 81 17.05 11.61 6.03
CA LEU A 81 15.88 10.93 5.45
C LEU A 81 14.55 11.35 6.08
N SER A 82 14.55 11.67 7.37
CA SER A 82 13.36 12.13 8.08
C SER A 82 13.20 13.65 8.07
N SER A 83 14.03 14.39 7.32
CA SER A 83 13.96 15.85 7.28
C SER A 83 12.84 16.35 6.37
N PRO A 84 12.27 17.54 6.65
CA PRO A 84 11.31 18.18 5.76
C PRO A 84 11.85 18.42 4.34
N SER A 85 13.14 18.68 4.21
CA SER A 85 13.80 18.90 2.92
C SER A 85 13.73 17.69 2.02
N ILE A 86 13.91 16.49 2.56
CA ILE A 86 13.77 15.23 1.83
C ILE A 86 12.30 15.02 1.41
N SER A 87 11.36 15.32 2.28
CA SER A 87 9.92 15.23 1.94
C SER A 87 9.54 16.17 0.79
N ILE A 88 10.08 17.37 0.77
CA ILE A 88 9.88 18.33 -0.32
C ILE A 88 10.53 17.82 -1.62
N TYR A 89 11.76 17.32 -1.54
CA TYR A 89 12.47 16.74 -2.68
C TYR A 89 11.66 15.60 -3.32
N GLU A 90 11.17 14.64 -2.52
CA GLU A 90 10.35 13.53 -2.99
C GLU A 90 9.04 14.03 -3.65
N ARG A 91 8.37 15.02 -3.05
CA ARG A 91 7.15 15.61 -3.63
C ARG A 91 7.39 16.28 -4.97
N ILE A 92 8.49 17.03 -5.10
CA ILE A 92 8.87 17.66 -6.36
C ILE A 92 9.14 16.58 -7.43
N ASN A 93 9.90 15.54 -7.10
CA ASN A 93 10.21 14.47 -8.04
C ASN A 93 8.96 13.64 -8.41
N LEU A 94 8.00 13.47 -7.49
CA LEU A 94 6.70 12.88 -7.79
C LEU A 94 5.96 13.72 -8.85
N LEU A 95 5.85 15.03 -8.65
CA LEU A 95 5.18 15.94 -9.58
C LEU A 95 5.87 15.98 -10.96
N LEU A 96 7.18 15.83 -10.98
CA LEU A 96 7.97 15.80 -12.23
C LEU A 96 8.04 14.40 -12.87
N ASN A 97 7.38 13.41 -12.28
CA ASN A 97 7.43 12.00 -12.70
C ASN A 97 8.85 11.43 -12.82
N ARG A 98 9.73 11.81 -11.89
CA ARG A 98 11.16 11.44 -11.84
C ARG A 98 11.48 10.36 -10.83
N GLN A 99 10.46 9.70 -10.28
CA GLN A 99 10.63 8.60 -9.34
C GLN A 99 10.88 7.29 -10.07
N ASN A 100 11.73 6.45 -9.49
CA ASN A 100 11.99 5.10 -9.98
C ASN A 100 11.18 4.09 -9.19
N MET A 101 10.78 3.02 -9.86
CA MET A 101 10.15 1.88 -9.22
C MET A 101 11.16 1.16 -8.32
N MET A 102 10.86 1.06 -7.04
CA MET A 102 11.67 0.36 -6.05
C MET A 102 11.14 -1.04 -5.76
N VAL A 103 9.82 -1.12 -5.59
CA VAL A 103 9.13 -2.36 -5.26
C VAL A 103 7.87 -2.44 -6.10
N GLN A 104 7.60 -3.62 -6.61
CA GLN A 104 6.31 -3.97 -7.18
C GLN A 104 5.93 -5.36 -6.69
N ASP A 105 4.99 -5.41 -5.76
CA ASP A 105 4.37 -6.64 -5.30
C ASP A 105 3.03 -6.81 -6.02
N SER A 106 2.96 -7.78 -6.92
CA SER A 106 1.78 -8.00 -7.76
C SER A 106 0.68 -8.79 -7.08
N TYR A 107 0.98 -9.43 -5.94
CA TYR A 107 0.04 -10.27 -5.19
C TYR A 107 0.17 -9.97 -3.69
N PRO A 108 -0.07 -8.70 -3.26
CA PRO A 108 0.10 -8.33 -1.87
C PRO A 108 -0.91 -9.06 -1.00
N LEU A 109 -0.50 -9.48 0.19
CA LEU A 109 -1.34 -10.21 1.11
C LEU A 109 -2.11 -9.26 2.03
N ILE A 110 -3.38 -9.56 2.25
CA ILE A 110 -4.21 -8.86 3.21
C ILE A 110 -3.77 -9.23 4.63
N GLY A 111 -3.32 -8.24 5.40
CA GLY A 111 -2.99 -8.42 6.81
C GLY A 111 -4.25 -8.52 7.68
N ASP A 112 -4.13 -9.15 8.84
CA ASP A 112 -5.25 -9.32 9.78
C ASP A 112 -5.91 -8.00 10.21
N HIS A 113 -5.20 -6.87 10.09
CA HIS A 113 -5.69 -5.53 10.42
C HIS A 113 -6.46 -4.85 9.27
N ALA A 114 -6.36 -5.36 8.04
CA ALA A 114 -7.01 -4.78 6.86
C ALA A 114 -8.41 -5.38 6.59
N ARG A 115 -8.86 -6.33 7.38
CA ARG A 115 -10.24 -6.79 7.32
C ARG A 115 -11.14 -5.69 7.89
N PHE A 116 -11.59 -4.80 7.01
CA PHE A 116 -12.71 -3.93 7.36
C PHE A 116 -13.90 -4.83 7.66
N PRO A 117 -14.50 -4.75 8.85
CA PRO A 117 -15.72 -5.48 9.15
C PRO A 117 -16.86 -4.82 8.35
N TYR A 118 -17.01 -5.20 7.07
CA TYR A 118 -18.17 -4.76 6.27
C TYR A 118 -19.51 -5.23 6.85
N GLY A 119 -19.50 -6.03 7.93
CA GLY A 119 -20.71 -6.43 8.66
C GLY A 119 -21.43 -5.29 9.38
N GLY A 120 -20.79 -4.11 9.56
CA GLY A 120 -21.40 -2.99 10.29
C GLY A 120 -22.24 -2.03 9.45
N LEU A 121 -22.04 -1.96 8.13
CA LEU A 121 -22.75 -1.00 7.28
C LEU A 121 -24.09 -1.50 6.74
N ALA A 122 -24.34 -2.79 6.78
CA ALA A 122 -25.64 -3.35 6.35
C ALA A 122 -26.82 -2.89 7.24
N TRP A 123 -26.55 -2.47 8.46
CA TRP A 123 -27.58 -2.00 9.40
C TRP A 123 -27.98 -0.54 9.21
N LEU A 124 -27.21 0.26 8.48
CA LEU A 124 -27.52 1.68 8.22
C LEU A 124 -28.50 1.91 7.07
N LEU A 125 -28.80 0.89 6.26
CA LEU A 125 -29.70 1.01 5.11
C LEU A 125 -31.13 0.47 5.38
N LEU A 126 -31.44 -0.06 6.56
CA LEU A 126 -32.73 -0.67 6.86
C LEU A 126 -33.83 0.22 7.51
N PRO A 127 -33.63 1.47 7.97
CA PRO A 127 -34.75 2.20 8.56
C PRO A 127 -35.64 2.95 7.56
N ALA A 128 -35.27 3.09 6.28
CA ALA A 128 -36.05 3.90 5.34
C ALA A 128 -37.28 3.17 4.76
N ALA A 129 -37.27 1.83 4.70
CA ALA A 129 -38.40 1.07 4.15
C ALA A 129 -39.54 0.82 5.16
N GLY A 130 -39.25 0.87 6.46
CA GLY A 130 -40.25 0.64 7.51
C GLY A 130 -41.17 1.83 7.83
N MET A 131 -40.72 3.07 7.60
CA MET A 131 -41.52 4.24 7.93
C MET A 131 -42.55 4.60 6.83
N GLY A 132 -42.36 4.16 5.60
CA GLY A 132 -43.30 4.39 4.51
C GLY A 132 -44.62 3.63 4.66
N LEU A 133 -44.63 2.47 5.31
CA LEU A 133 -45.82 1.64 5.49
C LEU A 133 -46.67 2.07 6.71
N TRP A 134 -46.07 2.78 7.66
CA TRP A 134 -46.82 3.24 8.84
C TRP A 134 -47.57 4.55 8.59
N TYR A 135 -47.10 5.41 7.69
CA TYR A 135 -47.73 6.69 7.36
C TYR A 135 -48.93 6.54 6.39
N GLY A 136 -48.99 5.48 5.59
CA GLY A 136 -50.07 5.22 4.65
C GLY A 136 -51.38 4.71 5.29
N ARG A 137 -51.35 4.28 6.54
CA ARG A 137 -52.52 3.64 7.19
C ARG A 137 -53.41 4.60 8.01
N ARG A 138 -53.09 5.87 8.08
CA ARG A 138 -53.88 6.87 8.87
C ARG A 138 -54.74 7.81 8.04
N ARG A 139 -54.98 7.55 6.78
CA ARG A 139 -55.81 8.43 5.91
C ARG A 139 -57.04 7.78 5.31
N ILE A 140 -57.65 6.82 6.01
CA ILE A 140 -59.02 6.35 5.65
C ILE A 140 -59.79 6.24 6.95
N ARG A 141 -60.38 7.38 7.34
CA ARG A 141 -61.64 7.53 8.06
C ARG A 141 -62.09 8.98 7.91
#